data_cfc5c2953f0c9c69e672f02118b01e03
#
_entry.id   cfc5c2953f0c9c69e672f02118b01e03
#
_cell.length_a   1.000
_cell.length_b   1.000
_cell.length_c   1.000
_cell.angle_alpha   90.00
_cell.angle_beta   90.00
_cell.angle_gamma   90.00
#
_symmetry.space_group_name_H-M   'P 1'
#
loop_
_entity.id
_entity.type
_entity.pdbx_description
1 polymer ?
#
loop_
_entity_poly.entity_id
_entity_poly.type
_entity_poly.pdbx_seq_one_letter_code
_entity_poly.pdbx_strand_id
1 'polypeptide(L)'
;MLEDGVIVTLSDNAQSQIDIYDILQLLNELKLAGAEAISINGIRIVNTTDVALINNSYIKIDDNRLNSPYIVKAIGDPVKLESGLMQKDSGYVDKIINAMDKTAIVERNDNILIPKYDGKMTTKYIEMGE
;
A
#
# COMPACT_ATOMS: atom_id res chain seq x y z
N MET A 1 18.61 -2.29 4.74
CA MET A 1 18.85 -3.59 4.09
C MET A 1 17.80 -3.81 3.01
N LEU A 2 18.22 -4.26 1.83
CA LEU A 2 17.32 -4.53 0.72
C LEU A 2 16.80 -5.96 0.80
N GLU A 3 15.52 -6.16 0.52
CA GLU A 3 14.89 -7.46 0.65
C GLU A 3 13.96 -7.75 -0.53
N ASP A 4 13.60 -9.01 -0.66
CA ASP A 4 12.70 -9.47 -1.72
C ASP A 4 11.25 -9.13 -1.38
N GLY A 5 10.48 -8.89 -2.40
CA GLY A 5 9.06 -8.65 -2.23
C GLY A 5 8.39 -8.24 -3.53
N VAL A 6 7.35 -7.45 -3.41
CA VAL A 6 6.61 -6.90 -4.55
C VAL A 6 6.40 -5.41 -4.41
N ILE A 7 6.28 -4.75 -5.55
CA ILE A 7 5.89 -3.34 -5.63
C ILE A 7 4.58 -3.29 -6.40
N VAL A 8 3.56 -2.71 -5.79
CA VAL A 8 2.24 -2.55 -6.41
C VAL A 8 2.01 -1.06 -6.63
N THR A 9 1.82 -0.66 -7.86
CA THR A 9 1.54 0.73 -8.20
C THR A 9 0.08 0.86 -8.60
N LEU A 10 -0.68 1.61 -7.83
CA LEU A 10 -2.09 1.91 -8.10
C LEU A 10 -2.20 3.32 -8.63
N SER A 11 -2.88 3.49 -9.74
CA SER A 11 -2.99 4.81 -10.39
C SER A 11 -4.43 5.13 -10.77
N ASP A 12 -4.79 6.39 -10.64
CA ASP A 12 -6.04 6.89 -11.23
C ASP A 12 -5.91 6.86 -12.75
N ASN A 13 -7.02 6.61 -13.43
CA ASN A 13 -7.06 6.67 -14.88
C ASN A 13 -8.32 7.41 -15.35
N ALA A 14 -8.53 7.49 -16.67
CA ALA A 14 -9.63 8.25 -17.22
C ALA A 14 -11.02 7.68 -16.88
N GLN A 15 -11.08 6.39 -16.52
CA GLN A 15 -12.35 5.73 -16.20
C GLN A 15 -12.62 5.64 -14.71
N SER A 16 -11.57 5.49 -13.89
CA SER A 16 -11.75 5.23 -12.47
C SER A 16 -10.62 5.81 -11.64
N GLN A 17 -10.95 6.17 -10.42
CA GLN A 17 -9.98 6.61 -9.43
C GLN A 17 -9.75 5.51 -8.41
N ILE A 18 -8.54 5.48 -7.86
CA ILE A 18 -8.24 4.61 -6.73
C ILE A 18 -8.86 5.24 -5.49
N ASP A 19 -9.63 4.46 -4.74
CA ASP A 19 -10.22 4.96 -3.50
C ASP A 19 -9.58 4.31 -2.27
N ILE A 20 -10.02 4.76 -1.11
CA ILE A 20 -9.45 4.27 0.15
C ILE A 20 -9.68 2.76 0.34
N TYR A 21 -10.81 2.24 -0.13
CA TYR A 21 -11.12 0.83 0.04
C TYR A 21 -10.19 -0.04 -0.80
N ASP A 22 -9.79 0.43 -1.98
CA ASP A 22 -8.82 -0.27 -2.81
C ASP A 22 -7.50 -0.42 -2.06
N ILE A 23 -7.06 0.62 -1.37
CA ILE A 23 -5.82 0.59 -0.61
C ILE A 23 -5.94 -0.32 0.61
N LEU A 24 -7.04 -0.19 1.37
CA LEU A 24 -7.24 -1.02 2.56
C LEU A 24 -7.33 -2.49 2.20
N GLN A 25 -8.01 -2.81 1.10
CA GLN A 25 -8.12 -4.19 0.62
C GLN A 25 -6.75 -4.73 0.20
N LEU A 26 -5.96 -3.92 -0.49
CA LEU A 26 -4.61 -4.33 -0.88
C LEU A 26 -3.74 -4.63 0.34
N LEU A 27 -3.78 -3.75 1.34
CA LEU A 27 -3.02 -3.98 2.57
C LEU A 27 -3.43 -5.29 3.25
N ASN A 28 -4.73 -5.57 3.29
CA ASN A 28 -5.24 -6.79 3.86
C ASN A 28 -4.75 -8.03 3.10
N GLU A 29 -4.82 -7.98 1.75
CA GLU A 29 -4.36 -9.08 0.92
C GLU A 29 -2.87 -9.35 1.08
N LEU A 30 -2.07 -8.29 1.17
CA LEU A 30 -0.64 -8.44 1.38
C LEU A 30 -0.33 -9.08 2.74
N LYS A 31 -1.05 -8.69 3.78
CA LYS A 31 -0.88 -9.29 5.10
C LYS A 31 -1.25 -10.76 5.09
N LEU A 32 -2.36 -11.10 4.45
CA LEU A 32 -2.80 -12.50 4.32
C LEU A 32 -1.80 -13.34 3.52
N ALA A 33 -1.13 -12.74 2.56
CA ALA A 33 -0.12 -13.43 1.76
C ALA A 33 1.23 -13.52 2.45
N GLY A 34 1.36 -13.01 3.67
CA GLY A 34 2.57 -13.15 4.47
C GLY A 34 3.54 -12.00 4.39
N ALA A 35 3.10 -10.80 4.02
CA ALA A 35 3.98 -9.65 4.01
C ALA A 35 4.52 -9.36 5.41
N GLU A 36 5.84 -9.18 5.49
CA GLU A 36 6.52 -8.91 6.75
C GLU A 36 6.59 -7.43 7.07
N ALA A 37 6.61 -6.60 6.03
CA ALA A 37 6.61 -5.15 6.16
C ALA A 37 5.97 -4.55 4.92
N ILE A 38 5.26 -3.44 5.09
CA ILE A 38 4.56 -2.76 4.00
C ILE A 38 4.79 -1.26 4.14
N SER A 39 4.95 -0.57 3.00
CA SER A 39 4.95 0.89 2.97
C SER A 39 4.06 1.39 1.84
N ILE A 40 3.55 2.62 1.98
CA ILE A 40 2.83 3.32 0.91
C ILE A 40 3.49 4.67 0.74
N ASN A 41 3.98 4.94 -0.47
CA ASN A 41 4.67 6.19 -0.80
C ASN A 41 5.75 6.55 0.23
N GLY A 42 6.49 5.53 0.66
CA GLY A 42 7.60 5.71 1.59
C GLY A 42 7.20 5.70 3.06
N ILE A 43 5.92 5.57 3.38
CA ILE A 43 5.45 5.57 4.77
C ILE A 43 5.21 4.12 5.20
N ARG A 44 5.94 3.67 6.22
CA ARG A 44 5.77 2.31 6.75
C ARG A 44 4.41 2.18 7.43
N ILE A 45 3.71 1.10 7.09
CA ILE A 45 2.42 0.79 7.68
C ILE A 45 2.61 -0.15 8.86
N VAL A 46 2.06 0.23 10.00
CA VAL A 46 2.05 -0.60 11.21
C VAL A 46 0.61 -0.67 11.73
N ASN A 47 0.38 -1.48 12.76
CA ASN A 47 -0.97 -1.70 13.27
C ASN A 47 -1.68 -0.41 13.71
N THR A 48 -0.92 0.57 14.15
CA THR A 48 -1.48 1.84 14.62
C THR A 48 -1.54 2.93 13.56
N THR A 49 -1.13 2.61 12.32
CA THR A 49 -1.18 3.59 11.24
C THR A 49 -2.62 3.94 10.90
N ASP A 50 -2.91 5.22 10.84
CA ASP A 50 -4.24 5.73 10.52
C ASP A 50 -4.33 6.01 9.02
N VAL A 51 -5.30 5.37 8.35
CA VAL A 51 -5.56 5.57 6.93
C VAL A 51 -6.97 6.14 6.82
N ALA A 52 -7.09 7.34 6.29
CA ALA A 52 -8.37 8.03 6.26
C ALA A 52 -8.61 8.74 4.93
N LEU A 53 -9.89 8.90 4.58
CA LEU A 53 -10.33 9.70 3.45
C LEU A 53 -10.82 11.04 3.99
N ILE A 54 -10.24 12.12 3.53
CA ILE A 54 -10.56 13.46 4.04
C ILE A 54 -11.46 14.19 3.05
N ASN A 55 -12.67 14.52 3.50
CA ASN A 55 -13.67 15.29 2.72
C ASN A 55 -13.93 14.71 1.32
N ASN A 56 -13.79 13.41 1.17
CA ASN A 56 -13.91 12.72 -0.12
C ASN A 56 -12.94 13.25 -1.19
N SER A 57 -11.86 13.89 -0.77
CA SER A 57 -10.92 14.55 -1.68
C SER A 57 -9.59 13.85 -1.81
N TYR A 58 -9.03 13.40 -0.70
CA TYR A 58 -7.70 12.78 -0.72
C TYR A 58 -7.56 11.78 0.40
N ILE A 59 -6.58 10.89 0.21
CA ILE A 59 -6.25 9.86 1.20
C ILE A 59 -5.12 10.39 2.08
N LYS A 60 -5.28 10.21 3.37
CA LYS A 60 -4.30 10.62 4.36
C LYS A 60 -3.82 9.41 5.13
N ILE A 61 -2.50 9.25 5.24
CA ILE A 61 -1.90 8.21 6.07
C ILE A 61 -1.13 8.90 7.18
N ASP A 62 -1.59 8.69 8.42
CA ASP A 62 -1.17 9.47 9.58
C ASP A 62 -1.32 10.95 9.24
N ASP A 63 -0.26 11.73 9.20
CA ASP A 63 -0.32 13.15 8.88
C ASP A 63 0.08 13.47 7.46
N ASN A 64 0.15 12.46 6.59
CA ASN A 64 0.65 12.63 5.23
C ASN A 64 -0.45 12.50 4.21
N ARG A 65 -0.64 13.53 3.42
CA ARG A 65 -1.56 13.49 2.29
C ARG A 65 -0.93 12.73 1.13
N LEU A 66 -1.70 11.81 0.55
CA LEU A 66 -1.26 11.03 -0.60
C LEU A 66 -2.09 11.35 -1.84
N ASN A 67 -1.43 11.25 -2.98
CA ASN A 67 -2.05 11.40 -4.29
C ASN A 67 -1.63 10.24 -5.18
N SER A 68 -2.43 9.94 -6.21
CA SER A 68 -2.04 8.99 -7.24
C SER A 68 -0.74 9.45 -7.92
N PRO A 69 0.18 8.54 -8.27
CA PRO A 69 0.10 7.10 -8.03
C PRO A 69 0.43 6.72 -6.60
N TYR A 70 -0.17 5.62 -6.15
CA TYR A 70 0.09 5.08 -4.83
C TYR A 70 1.04 3.89 -4.99
N ILE A 71 2.25 4.02 -4.46
CA ILE A 71 3.30 3.00 -4.60
C ILE A 71 3.39 2.22 -3.31
N VAL A 72 2.92 0.98 -3.35
CA VAL A 72 2.89 0.09 -2.20
C VAL A 72 4.00 -0.92 -2.32
N LYS A 73 4.89 -0.95 -1.33
CA LYS A 73 5.99 -1.91 -1.28
C LYS A 73 5.73 -2.88 -0.16
N ALA A 74 5.94 -4.17 -0.44
CA ALA A 74 5.76 -5.21 0.56
C ALA A 74 6.95 -6.15 0.53
N ILE A 75 7.51 -6.43 1.70
CA ILE A 75 8.63 -7.36 1.87
C ILE A 75 8.06 -8.71 2.28
N GLY A 76 8.53 -9.77 1.65
CA GLY A 76 8.12 -11.14 1.91
C GLY A 76 8.47 -12.04 0.75
N ASP A 77 7.92 -13.26 0.72
CA ASP A 77 8.13 -14.20 -0.38
C ASP A 77 7.46 -13.65 -1.65
N PRO A 78 8.23 -13.26 -2.68
CA PRO A 78 7.64 -12.64 -3.87
C PRO A 78 6.63 -13.53 -4.59
N VAL A 79 6.85 -14.84 -4.58
CA VAL A 79 5.94 -15.78 -5.23
C VAL A 79 4.58 -15.78 -4.53
N LYS A 80 4.60 -15.87 -3.21
CA LYS A 80 3.35 -15.88 -2.43
C LYS A 80 2.62 -14.55 -2.53
N LEU A 81 3.35 -13.44 -2.43
CA LEU A 81 2.75 -12.11 -2.52
C LEU A 81 2.11 -11.88 -3.89
N GLU A 82 2.84 -12.19 -4.95
CA GLU A 82 2.31 -12.03 -6.30
C GLU A 82 1.12 -12.96 -6.55
N SER A 83 1.22 -14.23 -6.13
CA SER A 83 0.14 -15.18 -6.35
C SER A 83 -1.15 -14.76 -5.66
N GLY A 84 -1.06 -14.23 -4.45
CA GLY A 84 -2.24 -13.77 -3.73
C GLY A 84 -2.93 -12.61 -4.42
N LEU A 85 -2.17 -11.75 -5.08
CA LEU A 85 -2.72 -10.59 -5.78
C LEU A 85 -3.21 -10.92 -7.18
N MET A 86 -2.53 -11.81 -7.88
CA MET A 86 -2.74 -12.06 -9.31
C MET A 86 -3.56 -13.30 -9.63
N GLN A 87 -4.05 -14.01 -8.63
CA GLN A 87 -4.83 -15.20 -8.86
C GLN A 87 -6.05 -14.89 -9.72
N LYS A 88 -6.26 -15.69 -10.76
CA LYS A 88 -7.35 -15.44 -11.70
C LYS A 88 -8.70 -15.54 -10.98
N ASP A 89 -9.55 -14.55 -11.23
CA ASP A 89 -10.93 -14.44 -10.74
C ASP A 89 -11.07 -14.24 -9.24
N SER A 90 -10.08 -14.60 -8.43
CA SER A 90 -10.19 -14.48 -6.98
C SER A 90 -9.15 -13.57 -6.35
N GLY A 91 -8.09 -13.23 -7.09
CA GLY A 91 -7.04 -12.36 -6.59
C GLY A 91 -7.46 -10.90 -6.61
N TYR A 92 -6.69 -10.09 -5.89
CA TYR A 92 -6.96 -8.67 -5.76
C TYR A 92 -7.10 -7.95 -7.11
N VAL A 93 -6.16 -8.23 -8.03
CA VAL A 93 -6.15 -7.52 -9.32
C VAL A 93 -7.40 -7.82 -10.12
N ASP A 94 -7.78 -9.10 -10.29
CA ASP A 94 -8.96 -9.43 -11.06
C ASP A 94 -10.25 -9.01 -10.36
N LYS A 95 -10.37 -9.29 -9.07
CA LYS A 95 -11.61 -9.09 -8.34
C LYS A 95 -11.91 -7.62 -8.06
N ILE A 96 -10.89 -6.84 -7.81
CA ILE A 96 -11.06 -5.43 -7.40
C ILE A 96 -10.68 -4.47 -8.52
N ILE A 97 -9.47 -4.62 -9.04
CA ILE A 97 -8.91 -3.63 -9.97
C ILE A 97 -9.53 -3.74 -11.36
N ASN A 98 -9.46 -4.93 -11.96
CA ASN A 98 -9.97 -5.12 -13.32
C ASN A 98 -11.49 -5.00 -13.36
N ALA A 99 -12.19 -5.50 -12.35
CA ALA A 99 -13.65 -5.42 -12.29
C ALA A 99 -14.17 -3.99 -12.26
N MET A 100 -13.37 -3.06 -11.77
CA MET A 100 -13.77 -1.65 -11.63
C MET A 100 -13.02 -0.74 -12.61
N ASP A 101 -12.37 -1.31 -13.60
CA ASP A 101 -11.60 -0.57 -14.63
C ASP A 101 -10.52 0.33 -14.03
N LYS A 102 -9.92 -0.10 -12.94
CA LYS A 102 -8.84 0.63 -12.29
C LYS A 102 -7.48 0.17 -12.81
N THR A 103 -6.44 0.91 -12.48
CA THR A 103 -5.09 0.61 -12.97
C THR A 103 -4.18 0.20 -11.83
N ALA A 104 -3.58 -0.99 -11.96
CA ALA A 104 -2.59 -1.48 -11.02
C ALA A 104 -1.50 -2.24 -11.76
N ILE A 105 -0.27 -2.07 -11.30
CA ILE A 105 0.90 -2.81 -11.79
C ILE A 105 1.52 -3.53 -10.61
N VAL A 106 1.71 -4.84 -10.74
CA VAL A 106 2.33 -5.67 -9.70
C VAL A 106 3.66 -6.19 -10.23
N GLU A 107 4.74 -5.91 -9.51
CA GLU A 107 6.09 -6.30 -9.92
C GLU A 107 6.82 -6.96 -8.77
N ARG A 108 7.51 -8.07 -9.06
CA ARG A 108 8.46 -8.63 -8.09
C ARG A 108 9.71 -7.76 -8.10
N ASN A 109 10.34 -7.65 -6.95
CA ASN A 109 11.55 -6.85 -6.81
C ASN A 109 12.41 -7.44 -5.70
N ASP A 110 13.72 -7.50 -5.90
CA ASP A 110 14.64 -8.05 -4.89
C ASP A 110 15.44 -6.96 -4.16
N ASN A 111 15.10 -5.71 -4.41
CA ASN A 111 15.80 -4.57 -3.83
C ASN A 111 14.84 -3.61 -3.13
N ILE A 112 13.91 -4.14 -2.35
CA ILE A 112 12.92 -3.32 -1.66
C ILE A 112 13.49 -2.82 -0.35
N LEU A 113 13.36 -1.51 -0.13
CA LEU A 113 13.71 -0.88 1.12
C LEU A 113 12.45 -0.23 1.71
N ILE A 114 12.10 -0.65 2.92
CA ILE A 114 11.03 -0.01 3.67
C ILE A 114 11.64 0.63 4.90
N PRO A 115 11.44 1.93 5.12
CA PRO A 115 12.04 2.60 6.28
C PRO A 115 11.47 2.04 7.57
N LYS A 116 12.23 2.16 8.64
CA LYS A 116 11.73 1.79 9.96
C LYS A 116 10.58 2.70 10.32
N TYR A 117 9.60 2.14 11.02
CA TYR A 117 8.56 2.97 11.60
C TYR A 117 9.20 3.89 12.64
N ASP A 118 8.97 5.18 12.49
CA ASP A 118 9.45 6.15 13.44
C ASP A 118 8.27 6.63 14.29
N GLY A 119 8.13 6.10 15.46
CA GLY A 119 7.05 6.49 16.36
C GLY A 119 7.02 7.96 16.65
N LYS A 120 8.09 8.65 16.40
CA LYS A 120 8.12 10.09 16.57
C LYS A 120 7.36 10.82 15.50
N MET A 121 7.11 10.19 14.39
CA MET A 121 6.26 10.80 13.38
C MET A 121 4.94 11.16 13.99
N THR A 122 4.60 10.46 15.02
CA THR A 122 3.39 10.72 15.77
C THR A 122 3.65 11.58 16.98
N THR A 123 4.90 11.80 17.32
CA THR A 123 5.28 12.50 18.52
C THR A 123 5.93 13.83 18.27
N LYS A 124 6.06 14.13 17.13
CA LYS A 124 6.71 15.39 16.87
C LYS A 124 5.92 16.56 17.25
N TYR A 125 5.78 15.29 17.77
CA TYR A 125 5.38 15.58 18.03
C TYR A 125 5.32 15.80 18.86
N ILE A 126 5.62 15.49 19.18
CA ILE A 126 5.83 15.52 19.96
C ILE A 126 6.48 16.30 20.30
N GLU A 127 6.80 16.40 20.21
CA GLU A 127 7.25 17.10 20.32
C GLU A 127 7.09 17.79 20.21
N MET A 128 6.99 17.52 20.21
CA MET A 128 6.94 18.10 19.99
C MET A 128 6.68 18.52 20.06
N GLY A 129 6.73 18.25 20.10
CA GLY A 129 6.60 18.55 20.04
C GLY A 129 6.48 18.73 20.07
N GLU A 130 6.60 18.67 20.29
CA GLU A 130 6.63 18.78 20.20
C GLU A 130 6.64 18.92 20.28
#